data_73318e081b0b6a18db1b4f986f67c3fd
#
_entry.id   73318e081b0b6a18db1b4f986f67c3fd
#
_cell.length_a   1.000
_cell.length_b   1.000
_cell.length_c   1.000
_cell.angle_alpha   90.00
_cell.angle_beta   90.00
_cell.angle_gamma   90.00
#
_symmetry.space_group_name_H-M   'P 1'
#
loop_
_entity.id
_entity.type
_entity.pdbx_description
1 polymer ?
#
loop_
_entity_poly.entity_id
_entity_poly.type
_entity_poly.pdbx_seq_one_letter_code
_entity_poly.pdbx_strand_id
1 'polypeptide(L)'
;MSFASHIKKELVGIRSQPCCQIAELSALFKINGTISLTNSGPVLSFDTENAAIARRTLQLIKHNFPNVNTSILARQKKNLKKNNTYVIKVVSDGLAVANRLQVMPTAASEFSLFETLLARNCCLRAYLRGAFLATGSINNPETSSYHFELMTADSEHARTLQLILNDLELNSRVLKRKKGYICYIKESEKIGDFLRAVGAVGSVLNFEDMRIIRDIRNSDNRLNNCEIANETKTLTTANQQIADINLIRQAKGANFLAEKLEYVANLRLEFPEENLAYLAEVATMRNNSLTKSGINHRMRSIKKIANELRSAFS
;
A
#
# COMPACT_ATOMS: atom_id res chain seq x y z
N MET A 1 -4.60 -16.53 -7.94
CA MET A 1 -3.16 -16.18 -7.92
C MET A 1 -2.99 -14.85 -7.21
N SER A 2 -1.91 -14.67 -6.42
CA SER A 2 -1.64 -13.36 -5.80
C SER A 2 -1.15 -12.35 -6.84
N PHE A 3 -1.32 -11.05 -6.56
CA PHE A 3 -0.82 -9.98 -7.44
C PHE A 3 0.70 -10.12 -7.68
N ALA A 4 1.49 -10.38 -6.63
CA ALA A 4 2.92 -10.65 -6.77
C ALA A 4 3.23 -11.84 -7.69
N SER A 5 2.41 -12.89 -7.68
CA SER A 5 2.59 -14.04 -8.58
C SER A 5 2.33 -13.68 -10.05
N HIS A 6 1.37 -12.78 -10.30
CA HIS A 6 1.09 -12.27 -11.64
C HIS A 6 2.28 -11.47 -12.19
N ILE A 7 2.80 -10.54 -11.37
CA ILE A 7 4.00 -9.76 -11.72
C ILE A 7 5.18 -10.69 -12.03
N LYS A 8 5.46 -11.68 -11.17
CA LYS A 8 6.55 -12.63 -11.39
C LYS A 8 6.40 -13.42 -12.70
N LYS A 9 5.15 -13.80 -13.05
CA LYS A 9 4.86 -14.48 -14.33
C LYS A 9 5.16 -13.58 -15.53
N GLU A 10 4.89 -12.29 -15.45
CA GLU A 10 5.21 -11.31 -16.48
C GLU A 10 6.73 -11.14 -16.61
N LEU A 11 7.42 -10.91 -15.48
CA LEU A 11 8.85 -10.61 -15.45
C LEU A 11 9.74 -11.75 -15.99
N VAL A 12 9.36 -13.01 -15.81
CA VAL A 12 10.13 -14.15 -16.34
C VAL A 12 10.14 -14.22 -17.87
N GLY A 13 9.23 -13.52 -18.55
CA GLY A 13 9.14 -13.42 -20.00
C GLY A 13 10.02 -12.34 -20.62
N ILE A 14 10.62 -11.45 -19.82
CA ILE A 14 11.36 -10.29 -20.33
C ILE A 14 12.65 -10.72 -21.01
N ARG A 15 12.83 -10.30 -22.26
CA ARG A 15 14.11 -10.41 -22.98
C ARG A 15 15.02 -9.25 -22.58
N SER A 16 16.27 -9.55 -22.29
CA SER A 16 17.27 -8.54 -21.86
C SER A 16 18.63 -8.80 -22.46
N GLN A 17 19.47 -7.76 -22.47
CA GLN A 17 20.84 -7.85 -22.94
C GLN A 17 21.72 -8.71 -22.01
N PRO A 18 22.85 -9.24 -22.48
CA PRO A 18 23.74 -10.10 -21.67
C PRO A 18 24.17 -9.46 -20.34
N CYS A 19 24.51 -8.17 -20.31
CA CYS A 19 24.86 -7.49 -19.07
C CYS A 19 23.71 -7.47 -18.05
N CYS A 20 22.48 -7.25 -18.51
CA CYS A 20 21.28 -7.29 -17.67
C CYS A 20 20.95 -8.71 -17.19
N GLN A 21 21.22 -9.73 -18.03
CA GLN A 21 21.03 -11.13 -17.67
C GLN A 21 21.97 -11.56 -16.53
N ILE A 22 23.22 -11.12 -16.58
CA ILE A 22 24.19 -11.35 -15.50
C ILE A 22 23.77 -10.64 -14.22
N ALA A 23 23.30 -9.39 -14.30
CA ALA A 23 22.80 -8.66 -13.13
C ALA A 23 21.57 -9.32 -12.51
N GLU A 24 20.61 -9.82 -13.34
CA GLU A 24 19.43 -10.55 -12.88
C GLU A 24 19.81 -11.87 -12.19
N LEU A 25 20.75 -12.65 -12.78
CA LEU A 25 21.30 -13.86 -12.18
C LEU A 25 22.01 -13.58 -10.85
N SER A 26 22.83 -12.53 -10.80
CA SER A 26 23.52 -12.12 -9.56
C SER A 26 22.53 -11.93 -8.42
N ALA A 27 21.47 -11.16 -8.62
CA ALA A 27 20.45 -10.94 -7.60
C ALA A 27 19.74 -12.24 -7.18
N LEU A 28 19.37 -13.10 -8.14
CA LEU A 28 18.74 -14.39 -7.87
C LEU A 28 19.63 -15.26 -6.97
N PHE A 29 20.89 -15.42 -7.34
CA PHE A 29 21.82 -16.24 -6.57
C PHE A 29 22.27 -15.58 -5.25
N LYS A 30 22.34 -14.28 -5.16
CA LYS A 30 22.67 -13.57 -3.91
C LYS A 30 21.60 -13.80 -2.83
N ILE A 31 20.35 -13.94 -3.24
CA ILE A 31 19.21 -14.10 -2.32
C ILE A 31 18.91 -15.58 -2.04
N ASN A 32 18.79 -16.42 -3.07
CA ASN A 32 18.35 -17.81 -2.96
C ASN A 32 19.44 -18.79 -3.38
N GLY A 33 20.68 -18.33 -3.58
CA GLY A 33 21.82 -19.19 -3.91
C GLY A 33 22.50 -19.74 -2.67
N THR A 34 23.10 -20.90 -2.83
CA THR A 34 23.98 -21.54 -1.83
C THR A 34 25.23 -22.06 -2.53
N ILE A 35 26.37 -21.93 -1.88
CA ILE A 35 27.63 -22.52 -2.34
C ILE A 35 27.98 -23.66 -1.41
N SER A 36 28.16 -24.85 -1.95
CA SER A 36 28.57 -26.04 -1.22
C SER A 36 29.90 -26.59 -1.76
N LEU A 37 30.79 -26.97 -0.88
CA LEU A 37 32.04 -27.64 -1.24
C LEU A 37 31.76 -29.15 -1.37
N THR A 38 32.12 -29.72 -2.52
CA THR A 38 32.04 -31.13 -2.77
C THR A 38 33.42 -31.71 -3.11
N ASN A 39 33.59 -33.01 -3.14
CA ASN A 39 34.86 -33.67 -3.52
C ASN A 39 35.30 -33.31 -4.95
N SER A 40 34.35 -32.87 -5.82
CA SER A 40 34.61 -32.43 -7.20
C SER A 40 34.76 -30.88 -7.31
N GLY A 41 34.81 -30.16 -6.20
CA GLY A 41 34.91 -28.71 -6.17
C GLY A 41 33.64 -27.99 -5.72
N PRO A 42 33.65 -26.65 -5.75
CA PRO A 42 32.49 -25.85 -5.34
C PRO A 42 31.32 -25.96 -6.32
N VAL A 43 30.14 -26.28 -5.77
CA VAL A 43 28.87 -26.35 -6.51
C VAL A 43 28.01 -25.17 -6.08
N LEU A 44 27.57 -24.39 -7.06
CA LEU A 44 26.62 -23.30 -6.86
C LEU A 44 25.21 -23.79 -7.09
N SER A 45 24.31 -23.62 -6.13
CA SER A 45 22.91 -24.07 -6.19
C SER A 45 21.97 -22.88 -6.05
N PHE A 46 20.79 -22.97 -6.70
CA PHE A 46 19.70 -21.99 -6.61
C PHE A 46 18.38 -22.72 -6.34
N ASP A 47 17.65 -22.32 -5.31
CA ASP A 47 16.41 -22.96 -4.89
C ASP A 47 15.20 -22.03 -5.07
N THR A 48 14.10 -22.56 -5.65
CA THR A 48 12.84 -21.81 -5.77
C THR A 48 11.64 -22.75 -5.78
N GLU A 49 10.51 -22.29 -5.24
CA GLU A 49 9.22 -23.01 -5.36
C GLU A 49 8.47 -22.68 -6.65
N ASN A 50 8.93 -21.72 -7.44
CA ASN A 50 8.29 -21.28 -8.67
C ASN A 50 8.95 -21.88 -9.89
N ALA A 51 8.24 -22.78 -10.59
CA ALA A 51 8.73 -23.44 -11.79
C ALA A 51 9.10 -22.47 -12.94
N ALA A 52 8.41 -21.34 -13.07
CA ALA A 52 8.72 -20.36 -14.11
C ALA A 52 10.04 -19.63 -13.82
N ILE A 53 10.29 -19.29 -12.55
CA ILE A 53 11.56 -18.70 -12.10
C ILE A 53 12.69 -19.70 -12.28
N ALA A 54 12.49 -20.99 -11.93
CA ALA A 54 13.49 -22.04 -12.15
C ALA A 54 13.87 -22.14 -13.63
N ARG A 55 12.88 -22.18 -14.52
CA ARG A 55 13.13 -22.21 -15.98
C ARG A 55 13.89 -20.97 -16.46
N ARG A 56 13.49 -19.78 -16.00
CA ARG A 56 14.17 -18.52 -16.32
C ARG A 56 15.62 -18.56 -15.88
N THR A 57 15.88 -18.93 -14.63
CA THR A 57 17.25 -19.02 -14.08
C THR A 57 18.10 -19.97 -14.92
N LEU A 58 17.59 -21.16 -15.26
CA LEU A 58 18.31 -22.10 -16.09
C LEU A 58 18.60 -21.56 -17.50
N GLN A 59 17.62 -20.91 -18.13
CA GLN A 59 17.80 -20.28 -19.45
C GLN A 59 18.90 -19.24 -19.42
N LEU A 60 18.91 -18.38 -18.40
CA LEU A 60 19.93 -17.33 -18.22
C LEU A 60 21.32 -17.93 -17.98
N ILE A 61 21.42 -19.01 -17.18
CA ILE A 61 22.69 -19.72 -16.97
C ILE A 61 23.20 -20.28 -18.29
N LYS A 62 22.39 -21.05 -19.03
CA LYS A 62 22.78 -21.67 -20.29
C LYS A 62 23.18 -20.66 -21.36
N HIS A 63 22.52 -19.49 -21.38
CA HIS A 63 22.84 -18.44 -22.35
C HIS A 63 24.17 -17.75 -22.05
N ASN A 64 24.44 -17.46 -20.78
CA ASN A 64 25.63 -16.68 -20.38
C ASN A 64 26.84 -17.57 -20.06
N PHE A 65 26.63 -18.87 -19.80
CA PHE A 65 27.65 -19.86 -19.44
C PHE A 65 27.42 -21.16 -20.22
N PRO A 66 27.59 -21.17 -21.56
CA PRO A 66 27.23 -22.30 -22.42
C PRO A 66 28.00 -23.59 -22.11
N ASN A 67 29.23 -23.47 -21.60
CA ASN A 67 30.11 -24.61 -21.30
C ASN A 67 29.91 -25.22 -19.91
N VAL A 68 28.98 -24.64 -19.10
CA VAL A 68 28.77 -25.07 -17.72
C VAL A 68 27.73 -26.19 -17.65
N ASN A 69 28.07 -27.26 -16.94
CA ASN A 69 27.14 -28.35 -16.66
C ASN A 69 26.16 -27.97 -15.56
N THR A 70 24.88 -28.12 -15.87
CA THR A 70 23.80 -27.84 -14.91
C THR A 70 22.94 -29.07 -14.68
N SER A 71 22.47 -29.28 -13.45
CA SER A 71 21.45 -30.25 -13.13
C SER A 71 20.24 -29.61 -12.48
N ILE A 72 19.05 -30.18 -12.74
CA ILE A 72 17.81 -29.73 -12.11
C ILE A 72 17.22 -30.89 -11.31
N LEU A 73 16.85 -30.60 -10.06
CA LEU A 73 16.17 -31.53 -9.19
C LEU A 73 14.85 -30.90 -8.75
N ALA A 74 13.75 -31.66 -8.88
CA ALA A 74 12.46 -31.27 -8.27
C ALA A 74 12.29 -32.10 -6.99
N ARG A 75 12.21 -31.44 -5.84
CA ARG A 75 11.96 -32.07 -4.55
C ARG A 75 10.56 -31.72 -4.09
N GLN A 76 9.77 -32.74 -3.77
CA GLN A 76 8.46 -32.53 -3.15
C GLN A 76 8.62 -32.33 -1.65
N LYS A 77 8.12 -31.21 -1.11
CA LYS A 77 8.07 -31.00 0.34
C LYS A 77 7.07 -31.97 0.97
N LYS A 78 7.49 -32.72 2.00
CA LYS A 78 6.62 -33.66 2.73
C LYS A 78 5.57 -32.98 3.63
N ASN A 79 5.57 -31.66 3.74
CA ASN A 79 4.66 -30.87 4.58
C ASN A 79 3.31 -30.61 3.89
N LEU A 80 2.29 -30.20 4.68
CA LEU A 80 0.86 -29.97 4.35
C LEU A 80 0.56 -29.28 3.01
N LYS A 81 1.46 -28.44 2.50
CA LYS A 81 1.39 -27.87 1.14
C LYS A 81 2.36 -28.64 0.24
N LYS A 82 1.92 -29.64 -0.47
CA LYS A 82 2.71 -30.45 -1.42
C LYS A 82 3.39 -29.66 -2.56
N ASN A 83 4.01 -28.51 -2.26
CA ASN A 83 4.69 -27.69 -3.25
C ASN A 83 6.04 -28.30 -3.62
N ASN A 84 6.35 -28.31 -4.90
CA ASN A 84 7.65 -28.71 -5.40
C ASN A 84 8.66 -27.58 -5.18
N THR A 85 9.86 -27.92 -4.71
CA THR A 85 11.03 -27.03 -4.73
C THR A 85 11.93 -27.46 -5.87
N TYR A 86 12.26 -26.53 -6.73
CA TYR A 86 13.18 -26.73 -7.85
C TYR A 86 14.57 -26.28 -7.44
N VAL A 87 15.53 -27.18 -7.53
CA VAL A 87 16.95 -26.91 -7.22
C VAL A 87 17.73 -26.99 -8.52
N ILE A 88 18.34 -25.88 -8.91
CA ILE A 88 19.25 -25.79 -10.04
C ILE A 88 20.67 -25.79 -9.49
N LYS A 89 21.50 -26.73 -9.96
CA LYS A 89 22.92 -26.85 -9.58
C LYS A 89 23.82 -26.57 -10.77
N VAL A 90 24.82 -25.73 -10.56
CA VAL A 90 25.96 -25.54 -11.46
C VAL A 90 27.05 -26.47 -10.97
N VAL A 91 27.27 -27.55 -11.71
CA VAL A 91 28.12 -28.67 -11.29
C VAL A 91 29.56 -28.50 -11.72
N SER A 92 29.81 -27.93 -12.92
CA SER A 92 31.15 -27.57 -13.36
C SER A 92 31.36 -26.07 -13.26
N ASP A 93 32.61 -25.67 -13.01
CA ASP A 93 33.03 -24.25 -12.98
C ASP A 93 32.20 -23.36 -12.04
N GLY A 94 31.62 -23.94 -10.97
CA GLY A 94 30.76 -23.24 -10.01
C GLY A 94 31.44 -22.00 -9.39
N LEU A 95 32.77 -22.06 -9.15
CA LEU A 95 33.53 -20.94 -8.62
C LEU A 95 33.66 -19.81 -9.65
N ALA A 96 33.92 -20.12 -10.91
CA ALA A 96 34.04 -19.14 -11.98
C ALA A 96 32.69 -18.43 -12.21
N VAL A 97 31.58 -19.18 -12.19
CA VAL A 97 30.23 -18.62 -12.26
C VAL A 97 29.93 -17.74 -11.04
N ALA A 98 30.23 -18.20 -9.82
CA ALA A 98 30.03 -17.45 -8.59
C ALA A 98 30.80 -16.14 -8.56
N ASN A 99 32.07 -16.16 -9.01
CA ASN A 99 32.90 -14.96 -9.15
C ASN A 99 32.33 -14.00 -10.19
N ARG A 100 31.91 -14.50 -11.37
CA ARG A 100 31.32 -13.66 -12.42
C ARG A 100 30.02 -13.00 -11.98
N LEU A 101 29.22 -13.72 -11.17
CA LEU A 101 27.98 -13.20 -10.57
C LEU A 101 28.21 -12.37 -9.31
N GLN A 102 29.45 -12.30 -8.80
CA GLN A 102 29.81 -11.61 -7.56
C GLN A 102 28.99 -12.04 -6.33
N VAL A 103 28.72 -13.33 -6.24
CA VAL A 103 27.93 -13.91 -5.13
C VAL A 103 28.81 -14.59 -4.07
N MET A 104 30.13 -14.58 -4.26
CA MET A 104 31.06 -15.09 -3.24
C MET A 104 31.09 -14.14 -2.04
N PRO A 105 31.19 -14.65 -0.81
CA PRO A 105 31.49 -13.85 0.37
C PRO A 105 32.98 -13.43 0.27
N THR A 106 33.25 -12.37 -0.44
CA THR A 106 34.60 -11.77 -0.50
C THR A 106 34.64 -10.53 0.35
N ALA A 107 35.82 -10.21 0.89
CA ALA A 107 36.09 -8.93 1.54
C ALA A 107 35.99 -7.72 0.58
N ALA A 108 35.63 -7.94 -0.69
CA ALA A 108 35.36 -6.92 -1.65
C ALA A 108 34.08 -6.16 -1.26
N SER A 109 34.22 -4.88 -1.00
CA SER A 109 33.15 -3.98 -0.58
C SER A 109 31.97 -3.96 -1.56
N GLU A 110 30.78 -3.56 -1.09
CA GLU A 110 29.60 -3.24 -1.91
C GLU A 110 29.94 -2.33 -3.11
N PHE A 111 30.95 -1.49 -2.96
CA PHE A 111 31.51 -0.62 -3.98
C PHE A 111 31.95 -1.40 -5.24
N SER A 112 32.58 -2.58 -5.10
CA SER A 112 32.96 -3.44 -6.23
C SER A 112 31.75 -3.94 -7.05
N LEU A 113 30.62 -4.23 -6.41
CA LEU A 113 29.40 -4.65 -7.11
C LEU A 113 28.84 -3.53 -8.00
N PHE A 114 28.79 -2.30 -7.48
CA PHE A 114 28.29 -1.14 -8.23
C PHE A 114 29.21 -0.78 -9.39
N GLU A 115 30.52 -0.76 -9.18
CA GLU A 115 31.47 -0.40 -10.22
C GLU A 115 31.53 -1.38 -11.40
N THR A 116 31.36 -2.66 -11.12
CA THR A 116 31.58 -3.69 -12.14
C THR A 116 30.31 -4.24 -12.75
N LEU A 117 29.32 -4.57 -11.93
CA LEU A 117 28.11 -5.26 -12.37
C LEU A 117 26.93 -4.31 -12.55
N LEU A 118 26.82 -3.29 -11.70
CA LEU A 118 25.68 -2.39 -11.63
C LEU A 118 25.96 -0.97 -12.15
N ALA A 119 27.08 -0.76 -12.85
CA ALA A 119 27.49 0.54 -13.40
C ALA A 119 26.48 1.17 -14.39
N ARG A 120 25.55 0.36 -14.92
CA ARG A 120 24.56 0.82 -15.90
C ARG A 120 23.17 0.77 -15.31
N ASN A 121 22.35 1.82 -15.53
CA ASN A 121 20.94 1.84 -15.10
C ASN A 121 20.12 0.62 -15.55
N CYS A 122 20.40 0.08 -16.74
CA CYS A 122 19.72 -1.14 -17.22
C CYS A 122 20.08 -2.36 -16.37
N CYS A 123 21.31 -2.44 -15.83
CA CYS A 123 21.75 -3.52 -14.95
C CYS A 123 21.18 -3.36 -13.54
N LEU A 124 21.07 -2.13 -13.01
CA LEU A 124 20.37 -1.86 -11.74
C LEU A 124 18.92 -2.36 -11.79
N ARG A 125 18.18 -1.99 -12.84
CA ARG A 125 16.80 -2.44 -13.06
C ARG A 125 16.69 -3.97 -13.20
N ALA A 126 17.63 -4.59 -13.90
CA ALA A 126 17.66 -6.04 -14.05
C ALA A 126 18.01 -6.75 -12.74
N TYR A 127 18.90 -6.19 -11.92
CA TYR A 127 19.19 -6.69 -10.58
C TYR A 127 17.96 -6.65 -9.68
N LEU A 128 17.24 -5.51 -9.63
CA LEU A 128 15.99 -5.39 -8.89
C LEU A 128 14.92 -6.36 -9.39
N ARG A 129 14.85 -6.61 -10.71
CA ARG A 129 13.97 -7.65 -11.27
C ARG A 129 14.31 -9.03 -10.71
N GLY A 130 15.60 -9.41 -10.71
CA GLY A 130 16.08 -10.65 -10.13
C GLY A 130 15.76 -10.77 -8.63
N ALA A 131 15.99 -9.71 -7.86
CA ALA A 131 15.66 -9.63 -6.44
C ALA A 131 14.15 -9.82 -6.20
N PHE A 132 13.30 -9.17 -7.01
CA PHE A 132 11.86 -9.33 -6.91
C PHE A 132 11.40 -10.75 -7.29
N LEU A 133 11.96 -11.34 -8.33
CA LEU A 133 11.69 -12.73 -8.70
C LEU A 133 12.03 -13.69 -7.54
N ALA A 134 13.16 -13.47 -6.86
CA ALA A 134 13.59 -14.30 -5.74
C ALA A 134 12.63 -14.22 -4.54
N THR A 135 12.45 -13.05 -3.96
CA THR A 135 11.72 -12.88 -2.68
C THR A 135 10.72 -11.74 -2.68
N GLY A 136 10.58 -11.00 -3.80
CA GLY A 136 9.69 -9.85 -3.87
C GLY A 136 8.23 -10.19 -3.61
N SER A 137 7.55 -9.30 -2.91
CA SER A 137 6.12 -9.32 -2.65
C SER A 137 5.51 -7.93 -2.79
N ILE A 138 4.30 -7.86 -3.31
CA ILE A 138 3.47 -6.66 -3.35
C ILE A 138 2.07 -7.07 -2.94
N ASN A 139 1.46 -6.31 -2.04
CA ASN A 139 0.06 -6.51 -1.67
C ASN A 139 -0.86 -6.30 -2.87
N ASN A 140 -2.01 -6.97 -2.86
CA ASN A 140 -3.06 -6.66 -3.83
C ASN A 140 -3.46 -5.17 -3.67
N PRO A 141 -3.43 -4.35 -4.75
CA PRO A 141 -3.79 -2.93 -4.69
C PRO A 141 -5.23 -2.66 -4.23
N GLU A 142 -6.12 -3.66 -4.28
CA GLU A 142 -7.48 -3.58 -3.71
C GLU A 142 -7.52 -3.58 -2.19
N THR A 143 -6.44 -4.00 -1.51
CA THR A 143 -6.39 -4.04 -0.04
C THR A 143 -6.18 -2.65 0.57
N SER A 144 -6.41 -2.53 1.89
CA SER A 144 -6.39 -1.26 2.61
C SER A 144 -5.03 -0.54 2.61
N SER A 145 -3.93 -1.24 2.39
CA SER A 145 -2.58 -0.67 2.42
C SER A 145 -1.72 -1.10 1.25
N TYR A 146 -0.95 -0.16 0.70
CA TYR A 146 0.10 -0.47 -0.25
C TYR A 146 1.35 -0.92 0.49
N HIS A 147 1.92 -2.03 0.05
CA HIS A 147 3.13 -2.57 0.62
C HIS A 147 3.91 -3.39 -0.42
N PHE A 148 5.12 -2.97 -0.67
CA PHE A 148 6.12 -3.69 -1.44
C PHE A 148 7.24 -4.11 -0.51
N GLU A 149 7.78 -5.32 -0.67
CA GLU A 149 8.95 -5.77 0.08
C GLU A 149 9.85 -6.69 -0.74
N LEU A 150 11.15 -6.57 -0.49
CA LEU A 150 12.19 -7.52 -0.87
C LEU A 150 12.82 -8.08 0.41
N MET A 151 12.92 -9.39 0.54
CA MET A 151 13.51 -10.03 1.71
C MET A 151 14.90 -10.59 1.38
N THR A 152 15.83 -10.41 2.30
CA THR A 152 17.17 -11.01 2.25
C THR A 152 17.61 -11.43 3.66
N ALA A 153 18.47 -12.44 3.76
CA ALA A 153 19.04 -12.89 5.03
C ALA A 153 20.18 -11.97 5.51
N ASP A 154 20.86 -11.30 4.58
CA ASP A 154 22.06 -10.53 4.81
C ASP A 154 21.76 -9.03 4.95
N SER A 155 22.37 -8.40 5.98
CA SER A 155 22.22 -6.96 6.26
C SER A 155 22.90 -6.06 5.24
N GLU A 156 24.07 -6.47 4.73
CA GLU A 156 24.81 -5.71 3.71
C GLU A 156 24.02 -5.72 2.40
N HIS A 157 23.54 -6.89 2.01
CA HIS A 157 22.69 -6.99 0.82
C HIS A 157 21.40 -6.19 0.95
N ALA A 158 20.80 -6.11 2.15
CA ALA A 158 19.63 -5.25 2.38
C ALA A 158 19.95 -3.76 2.16
N ARG A 159 21.14 -3.30 2.58
CA ARG A 159 21.63 -1.94 2.31
C ARG A 159 21.87 -1.73 0.84
N THR A 160 22.50 -2.69 0.14
CA THR A 160 22.71 -2.65 -1.31
C THR A 160 21.38 -2.50 -2.05
N LEU A 161 20.35 -3.30 -1.71
CA LEU A 161 19.01 -3.18 -2.28
C LEU A 161 18.40 -1.81 -2.02
N GLN A 162 18.56 -1.28 -0.81
CA GLN A 162 18.08 0.06 -0.45
C GLN A 162 18.78 1.15 -1.28
N LEU A 163 20.09 1.08 -1.44
CA LEU A 163 20.84 2.03 -2.26
C LEU A 163 20.37 2.01 -3.71
N ILE A 164 20.22 0.82 -4.32
CA ILE A 164 19.71 0.68 -5.70
C ILE A 164 18.30 1.23 -5.85
N LEU A 165 17.40 0.92 -4.91
CA LEU A 165 16.02 1.43 -4.92
C LEU A 165 15.99 2.96 -4.78
N ASN A 166 16.83 3.53 -3.92
CA ASN A 166 16.87 4.96 -3.67
C ASN A 166 17.62 5.75 -4.75
N ASP A 167 18.55 5.14 -5.47
CA ASP A 167 19.11 5.68 -6.71
C ASP A 167 18.03 5.86 -7.80
N LEU A 168 17.02 5.02 -7.79
CA LEU A 168 15.82 5.16 -8.62
C LEU A 168 14.70 5.99 -7.95
N GLU A 169 15.01 6.75 -6.91
CA GLU A 169 14.10 7.64 -6.18
C GLU A 169 12.86 6.92 -5.58
N LEU A 170 12.99 5.64 -5.21
CA LEU A 170 11.87 4.82 -4.73
C LEU A 170 11.61 4.90 -3.21
N ASN A 171 12.31 5.74 -2.47
CA ASN A 171 12.09 6.02 -1.03
C ASN A 171 12.00 4.75 -0.15
N SER A 172 12.82 3.76 -0.44
CA SER A 172 12.81 2.50 0.28
C SER A 172 13.42 2.61 1.67
N ARG A 173 12.95 1.76 2.59
CA ARG A 173 13.47 1.65 3.95
C ARG A 173 13.81 0.21 4.27
N VAL A 174 14.76 0.00 5.18
CA VAL A 174 15.15 -1.32 5.66
C VAL A 174 14.62 -1.56 7.06
N LEU A 175 14.11 -2.76 7.31
CA LEU A 175 13.64 -3.21 8.62
C LEU A 175 14.16 -4.62 8.91
N LYS A 176 14.72 -4.83 10.10
CA LYS A 176 15.11 -6.16 10.60
C LYS A 176 13.87 -6.97 11.01
N ARG A 177 13.80 -8.22 10.58
CA ARG A 177 12.76 -9.19 10.93
C ARG A 177 13.39 -10.43 11.58
N LYS A 178 12.58 -11.32 12.15
CA LYS A 178 13.06 -12.58 12.76
C LYS A 178 13.88 -13.46 11.82
N LYS A 179 13.60 -13.43 10.52
CA LYS A 179 14.24 -14.28 9.48
C LYS A 179 15.19 -13.52 8.55
N GLY A 180 15.66 -12.33 8.91
CA GLY A 180 16.52 -11.51 8.07
C GLY A 180 16.06 -10.05 7.99
N TYR A 181 16.21 -9.45 6.84
CA TYR A 181 15.95 -8.03 6.59
C TYR A 181 14.95 -7.89 5.45
N ILE A 182 14.08 -6.89 5.54
CA ILE A 182 13.21 -6.48 4.44
C ILE A 182 13.54 -5.06 3.99
N CYS A 183 13.66 -4.87 2.69
CA CYS A 183 13.65 -3.56 2.07
C CYS A 183 12.25 -3.31 1.54
N TYR A 184 11.57 -2.22 1.97
CA TYR A 184 10.15 -2.02 1.71
C TYR A 184 9.81 -0.60 1.25
N ILE A 185 8.69 -0.49 0.52
CA ILE A 185 8.09 0.75 0.04
C ILE A 185 6.60 0.73 0.40
N LYS A 186 6.04 1.85 0.88
CA LYS A 186 4.62 2.00 1.22
C LYS A 186 3.88 2.99 0.33
N GLU A 187 4.61 3.84 -0.37
CA GLU A 187 4.06 4.85 -1.26
C GLU A 187 3.59 4.20 -2.57
N SER A 188 2.30 4.34 -2.90
CA SER A 188 1.71 3.72 -4.09
C SER A 188 2.40 4.16 -5.39
N GLU A 189 2.72 5.45 -5.53
CA GLU A 189 3.43 5.98 -6.69
C GLU A 189 4.79 5.32 -6.88
N LYS A 190 5.56 5.19 -5.79
CA LYS A 190 6.89 4.56 -5.81
C LYS A 190 6.82 3.06 -6.11
N ILE A 191 5.74 2.38 -5.73
CA ILE A 191 5.50 0.99 -6.14
C ILE A 191 5.20 0.92 -7.65
N GLY A 192 4.41 1.83 -8.20
CA GLY A 192 4.20 1.96 -9.64
C GLY A 192 5.50 2.23 -10.39
N ASP A 193 6.34 3.15 -9.89
CA ASP A 193 7.65 3.45 -10.45
C ASP A 193 8.59 2.22 -10.42
N PHE A 194 8.58 1.45 -9.32
CA PHE A 194 9.30 0.19 -9.26
C PHE A 194 8.86 -0.79 -10.36
N LEU A 195 7.54 -0.98 -10.53
CA LEU A 195 7.00 -1.88 -11.55
C LEU A 195 7.43 -1.45 -12.97
N ARG A 196 7.42 -0.13 -13.25
CA ARG A 196 7.95 0.45 -14.51
C ARG A 196 9.44 0.16 -14.66
N ALA A 197 10.22 0.39 -13.61
CA ALA A 197 11.67 0.21 -13.62
C ALA A 197 12.08 -1.23 -13.92
N VAL A 198 11.39 -2.24 -13.36
CA VAL A 198 11.70 -3.66 -13.60
C VAL A 198 11.08 -4.20 -14.89
N GLY A 199 10.22 -3.43 -15.58
CA GLY A 199 9.63 -3.76 -16.87
C GLY A 199 8.32 -4.54 -16.79
N ALA A 200 7.59 -4.49 -15.67
CA ALA A 200 6.29 -5.13 -15.48
C ALA A 200 5.14 -4.27 -16.05
N VAL A 201 5.12 -4.03 -17.36
CA VAL A 201 4.24 -3.04 -18.02
C VAL A 201 2.76 -3.36 -17.82
N GLY A 202 2.34 -4.61 -18.02
CA GLY A 202 0.95 -5.03 -17.83
C GLY A 202 0.52 -4.93 -16.37
N SER A 203 1.43 -5.27 -15.44
CA SER A 203 1.18 -5.14 -14.01
C SER A 203 1.11 -3.68 -13.54
N VAL A 204 1.87 -2.77 -14.16
CA VAL A 204 1.75 -1.31 -13.92
C VAL A 204 0.35 -0.82 -14.26
N LEU A 205 -0.14 -1.13 -15.46
CA LEU A 205 -1.48 -0.68 -15.90
C LEU A 205 -2.55 -1.17 -14.93
N ASN A 206 -2.53 -2.45 -14.59
CA ASN A 206 -3.47 -3.02 -13.63
C ASN A 206 -3.36 -2.35 -12.24
N PHE A 207 -2.14 -2.09 -11.78
CA PHE A 207 -1.91 -1.44 -10.49
C PHE A 207 -2.46 0.00 -10.46
N GLU A 208 -2.25 0.78 -11.52
CA GLU A 208 -2.75 2.16 -11.64
C GLU A 208 -4.26 2.20 -11.76
N ASP A 209 -4.87 1.31 -12.55
CA ASP A 209 -6.33 1.20 -12.67
C ASP A 209 -6.98 0.93 -11.30
N MET A 210 -6.44 -0.03 -10.55
CA MET A 210 -6.93 -0.33 -9.20
C MET A 210 -6.73 0.83 -8.22
N ARG A 211 -5.63 1.59 -8.35
CA ARG A 211 -5.36 2.78 -7.55
C ARG A 211 -6.41 3.86 -7.79
N ILE A 212 -6.72 4.16 -9.06
CA ILE A 212 -7.74 5.15 -9.44
C ILE A 212 -9.11 4.74 -8.88
N ILE A 213 -9.54 3.50 -9.10
CA ILE A 213 -10.83 2.99 -8.60
C ILE A 213 -10.91 3.13 -7.07
N ARG A 214 -9.82 2.85 -6.38
CA ARG A 214 -9.76 2.97 -4.91
C ARG A 214 -9.83 4.41 -4.44
N ASP A 215 -9.17 5.34 -5.13
CA ASP A 215 -9.19 6.75 -4.79
C ASP A 215 -10.58 7.36 -4.98
N ILE A 216 -11.30 6.96 -6.04
CA ILE A 216 -12.70 7.31 -6.26
C ILE A 216 -13.57 6.79 -5.10
N ARG A 217 -13.49 5.50 -4.78
CA ARG A 217 -14.27 4.91 -3.67
C ARG A 217 -13.99 5.58 -2.32
N ASN A 218 -12.72 5.91 -2.05
CA ASN A 218 -12.34 6.60 -0.82
C ASN A 218 -12.90 8.04 -0.78
N SER A 219 -12.96 8.72 -1.92
CA SER A 219 -13.57 10.06 -2.03
C SER A 219 -15.06 9.99 -1.75
N ASP A 220 -15.78 9.05 -2.40
CA ASP A 220 -17.21 8.85 -2.20
C ASP A 220 -17.53 8.49 -0.74
N ASN A 221 -16.76 7.60 -0.12
CA ASN A 221 -16.94 7.25 1.28
C ASN A 221 -16.74 8.44 2.23
N ARG A 222 -15.76 9.31 1.93
CA ARG A 222 -15.55 10.54 2.73
C ARG A 222 -16.71 11.51 2.59
N LEU A 223 -17.23 11.66 1.37
CA LEU A 223 -18.40 12.51 1.09
C LEU A 223 -19.62 12.01 1.87
N ASN A 224 -19.96 10.74 1.72
CA ASN A 224 -21.06 10.10 2.43
C ASN A 224 -20.91 10.20 3.96
N ASN A 225 -19.73 9.96 4.50
CA ASN A 225 -19.49 10.10 5.93
C ASN A 225 -19.66 11.55 6.41
N CYS A 226 -19.27 12.53 5.60
CA CYS A 226 -19.47 13.95 5.89
C CYS A 226 -20.95 14.31 5.88
N GLU A 227 -21.71 13.84 4.90
CA GLU A 227 -23.17 14.06 4.80
C GLU A 227 -23.90 13.45 5.99
N ILE A 228 -23.65 12.18 6.31
CA ILE A 228 -24.25 11.50 7.46
C ILE A 228 -23.92 12.23 8.77
N ALA A 229 -22.65 12.66 8.95
CA ALA A 229 -22.25 13.39 10.15
C ALA A 229 -22.97 14.76 10.26
N ASN A 230 -23.13 15.47 9.14
CA ASN A 230 -23.86 16.73 9.08
C ASN A 230 -25.37 16.55 9.38
N GLU A 231 -26.00 15.52 8.80
CA GLU A 231 -27.39 15.17 9.04
C GLU A 231 -27.62 14.79 10.51
N THR A 232 -26.80 13.89 11.05
CA THR A 232 -26.87 13.48 12.47
C THR A 232 -26.74 14.68 13.40
N LYS A 233 -25.81 15.61 13.12
CA LYS A 233 -25.61 16.83 13.92
C LYS A 233 -26.82 17.76 13.81
N THR A 234 -27.43 17.87 12.64
CA THR A 234 -28.61 18.67 12.40
C THR A 234 -29.80 18.12 13.21
N LEU A 235 -30.08 16.83 13.11
CA LEU A 235 -31.17 16.16 13.85
C LEU A 235 -30.97 16.22 15.36
N THR A 236 -29.74 15.97 15.84
CA THR A 236 -29.43 16.09 17.28
C THR A 236 -29.68 17.49 17.80
N THR A 237 -29.27 18.52 17.05
CA THR A 237 -29.47 19.92 17.41
C THR A 237 -30.96 20.30 17.37
N ALA A 238 -31.69 19.84 16.36
CA ALA A 238 -33.11 20.09 16.23
C ALA A 238 -33.92 19.46 17.38
N ASN A 239 -33.62 18.22 17.71
CA ASN A 239 -34.25 17.51 18.83
C ASN A 239 -34.01 18.22 20.17
N GLN A 240 -32.75 18.71 20.39
CA GLN A 240 -32.47 19.49 21.59
C GLN A 240 -33.23 20.82 21.63
N GLN A 241 -33.38 21.51 20.49
CA GLN A 241 -34.17 22.74 20.39
C GLN A 241 -35.64 22.49 20.68
N ILE A 242 -36.22 21.42 20.16
CA ILE A 242 -37.59 21.00 20.43
C ILE A 242 -37.78 20.69 21.91
N ALA A 243 -36.85 19.95 22.52
CA ALA A 243 -36.89 19.66 23.95
C ALA A 243 -36.84 20.94 24.82
N ASP A 244 -36.01 21.89 24.44
CA ASP A 244 -35.89 23.20 25.12
C ASP A 244 -37.22 23.99 25.02
N ILE A 245 -37.82 24.03 23.84
CA ILE A 245 -39.11 24.71 23.60
C ILE A 245 -40.22 24.08 24.44
N ASN A 246 -40.31 22.72 24.40
CA ASN A 246 -41.34 21.99 25.13
C ASN A 246 -41.18 22.18 26.64
N LEU A 247 -39.98 22.15 27.19
CA LEU A 247 -39.71 22.43 28.59
C LEU A 247 -40.25 23.82 29.02
N ILE A 248 -39.95 24.86 28.22
CA ILE A 248 -40.39 26.21 28.50
C ILE A 248 -41.93 26.28 28.49
N ARG A 249 -42.59 25.67 27.50
CA ARG A 249 -44.05 25.65 27.39
C ARG A 249 -44.73 24.91 28.54
N GLN A 250 -44.15 23.82 28.98
CA GLN A 250 -44.66 23.07 30.15
C GLN A 250 -44.51 23.87 31.45
N ALA A 251 -43.38 24.55 31.63
CA ALA A 251 -43.06 25.25 32.88
C ALA A 251 -43.73 26.63 33.01
N LYS A 252 -43.95 27.35 31.91
CA LYS A 252 -44.37 28.77 31.92
C LYS A 252 -45.62 29.06 31.06
N GLY A 253 -46.10 28.06 30.30
CA GLY A 253 -47.21 28.23 29.37
C GLY A 253 -46.79 28.60 27.94
N ALA A 254 -47.72 28.39 26.99
CA ALA A 254 -47.45 28.52 25.55
C ALA A 254 -47.06 29.95 25.09
N ASN A 255 -47.51 31.02 25.81
CA ASN A 255 -47.32 32.40 25.41
C ASN A 255 -46.21 33.11 26.21
N PHE A 256 -45.32 32.38 26.85
CA PHE A 256 -44.26 32.96 27.70
C PHE A 256 -43.13 33.59 26.88
N LEU A 257 -42.82 33.06 25.72
CA LEU A 257 -41.74 33.57 24.88
C LEU A 257 -42.14 34.91 24.23
N ALA A 258 -41.17 35.85 24.11
CA ALA A 258 -41.41 37.05 23.35
C ALA A 258 -41.75 36.73 21.88
N GLU A 259 -42.62 37.48 21.24
CA GLU A 259 -43.15 37.27 19.89
C GLU A 259 -42.13 36.79 18.86
N LYS A 260 -40.92 37.45 18.86
CA LYS A 260 -39.80 37.09 17.95
C LYS A 260 -39.19 35.72 18.24
N LEU A 261 -39.22 35.23 19.47
CA LEU A 261 -38.74 33.91 19.88
C LEU A 261 -39.81 32.86 19.63
N GLU A 262 -41.07 33.19 19.92
CA GLU A 262 -42.24 32.34 19.71
C GLU A 262 -42.41 31.97 18.23
N TYR A 263 -42.20 32.94 17.32
CA TYR A 263 -42.22 32.67 15.88
C TYR A 263 -41.20 31.59 15.46
N VAL A 264 -39.97 31.71 15.95
CA VAL A 264 -38.93 30.72 15.59
C VAL A 264 -39.15 29.38 16.31
N ALA A 265 -39.68 29.39 17.50
CA ALA A 265 -40.09 28.16 18.21
C ALA A 265 -41.18 27.42 17.45
N ASN A 266 -42.22 28.10 16.97
CA ASN A 266 -43.29 27.54 16.17
C ASN A 266 -42.74 26.95 14.85
N LEU A 267 -41.86 27.71 14.19
CA LEU A 267 -41.25 27.24 12.94
C LEU A 267 -40.42 25.96 13.13
N ARG A 268 -39.68 25.82 14.26
CA ARG A 268 -38.94 24.59 14.59
C ARG A 268 -39.86 23.40 14.89
N LEU A 269 -40.97 23.64 15.55
CA LEU A 269 -41.94 22.59 15.86
C LEU A 269 -42.71 22.11 14.61
N GLU A 270 -42.92 23.01 13.65
CA GLU A 270 -43.57 22.70 12.36
C GLU A 270 -42.60 21.90 11.45
N PHE A 271 -41.32 22.18 11.50
CA PHE A 271 -40.27 21.52 10.70
C PHE A 271 -39.21 20.91 11.61
N PRO A 272 -39.49 19.78 12.28
CA PRO A 272 -38.65 19.26 13.36
C PRO A 272 -37.30 18.70 12.88
N GLU A 273 -37.21 18.20 11.68
CA GLU A 273 -35.99 17.54 11.15
C GLU A 273 -35.12 18.46 10.27
N GLU A 274 -35.66 19.60 9.85
CA GLU A 274 -35.06 20.47 8.91
C GLU A 274 -33.90 21.30 9.50
N ASN A 275 -32.93 21.66 8.65
CA ASN A 275 -31.82 22.50 9.05
C ASN A 275 -32.21 23.99 9.16
N LEU A 276 -31.37 24.81 9.84
CA LEU A 276 -31.66 26.22 10.05
C LEU A 276 -31.69 27.05 8.76
N ALA A 277 -31.07 26.60 7.66
CA ALA A 277 -31.12 27.28 6.37
C ALA A 277 -32.53 27.16 5.76
N TYR A 278 -33.08 25.96 5.78
CA TYR A 278 -34.47 25.70 5.34
C TYR A 278 -35.48 26.51 6.15
N LEU A 279 -35.33 26.58 7.48
CA LEU A 279 -36.19 27.43 8.32
C LEU A 279 -36.10 28.90 7.94
N ALA A 280 -34.93 29.37 7.51
CA ALA A 280 -34.77 30.77 7.05
C ALA A 280 -35.46 31.01 5.69
N GLU A 281 -35.43 30.03 4.78
CA GLU A 281 -36.16 30.10 3.51
C GLU A 281 -37.67 30.16 3.74
N VAL A 282 -38.20 29.28 4.58
CA VAL A 282 -39.61 29.27 4.95
C VAL A 282 -40.04 30.56 5.62
N ALA A 283 -39.21 31.11 6.51
CA ALA A 283 -39.48 32.42 7.15
C ALA A 283 -39.56 33.53 6.10
N THR A 284 -38.64 33.54 5.12
CA THR A 284 -38.64 34.54 4.04
C THR A 284 -39.87 34.42 3.14
N MET A 285 -40.29 33.20 2.80
CA MET A 285 -41.54 32.94 2.04
C MET A 285 -42.82 33.44 2.78
N ARG A 286 -42.77 33.49 4.11
CA ARG A 286 -43.83 34.01 4.97
C ARG A 286 -43.69 35.51 5.27
N ASN A 287 -42.96 36.27 4.45
CA ASN A 287 -42.69 37.67 4.60
C ASN A 287 -42.00 38.08 5.93
N ASN A 288 -41.29 37.14 6.57
CA ASN A 288 -40.50 37.38 7.74
C ASN A 288 -39.01 37.19 7.41
N SER A 289 -38.32 38.26 7.02
CA SER A 289 -36.93 38.20 6.55
C SER A 289 -35.99 37.83 7.70
N LEU A 290 -35.76 36.50 7.87
CA LEU A 290 -34.85 35.93 8.84
C LEU A 290 -33.71 35.18 8.17
N THR A 291 -32.49 35.55 8.51
CA THR A 291 -31.31 34.83 8.09
C THR A 291 -31.07 33.59 8.97
N LYS A 292 -30.34 32.58 8.46
CA LYS A 292 -29.87 31.43 9.25
C LYS A 292 -29.19 31.87 10.56
N SER A 293 -28.39 32.94 10.52
CA SER A 293 -27.71 33.49 11.70
C SER A 293 -28.73 34.08 12.70
N GLY A 294 -29.75 34.79 12.22
CA GLY A 294 -30.82 35.34 13.04
C GLY A 294 -31.65 34.27 13.75
N ILE A 295 -31.99 33.18 13.06
CA ILE A 295 -32.66 32.01 13.66
C ILE A 295 -31.75 31.36 14.72
N ASN A 296 -30.47 31.15 14.41
CA ASN A 296 -29.53 30.52 15.34
C ASN A 296 -29.37 31.36 16.62
N HIS A 297 -29.31 32.70 16.50
CA HIS A 297 -29.25 33.61 17.66
C HIS A 297 -30.50 33.47 18.55
N ARG A 298 -31.69 33.41 17.94
CA ARG A 298 -32.95 33.26 18.68
C ARG A 298 -33.05 31.87 19.34
N MET A 299 -32.62 30.81 18.68
CA MET A 299 -32.56 29.48 19.28
C MET A 299 -31.58 29.40 20.47
N ARG A 300 -30.46 30.13 20.42
CA ARG A 300 -29.55 30.26 21.57
C ARG A 300 -30.22 30.98 22.75
N SER A 301 -31.05 32.01 22.50
CA SER A 301 -31.81 32.67 23.53
C SER A 301 -32.87 31.73 24.18
N ILE A 302 -33.58 30.95 23.39
CA ILE A 302 -34.49 29.91 23.88
C ILE A 302 -33.75 28.90 24.74
N LYS A 303 -32.62 28.40 24.30
CA LYS A 303 -31.75 27.46 25.06
C LYS A 303 -31.29 28.05 26.39
N LYS A 304 -30.97 29.36 26.45
CA LYS A 304 -30.59 30.03 27.71
C LYS A 304 -31.72 29.99 28.70
N ILE A 305 -32.97 30.35 28.29
CA ILE A 305 -34.15 30.30 29.11
C ILE A 305 -34.43 28.87 29.61
N ALA A 306 -34.31 27.86 28.72
CA ALA A 306 -34.51 26.48 29.12
C ALA A 306 -33.49 26.02 30.17
N ASN A 307 -32.20 26.43 30.04
CA ASN A 307 -31.17 26.11 31.02
C ASN A 307 -31.39 26.77 32.38
N GLU A 308 -31.89 28.03 32.42
CA GLU A 308 -32.26 28.73 33.65
C GLU A 308 -33.40 27.97 34.35
N LEU A 309 -34.39 27.46 33.61
CA LEU A 309 -35.47 26.65 34.18
C LEU A 309 -34.98 25.32 34.73
N ARG A 310 -34.08 24.60 34.01
CA ARG A 310 -33.46 23.37 34.49
C ARG A 310 -32.73 23.55 35.81
N SER A 311 -31.95 24.66 35.94
CA SER A 311 -31.21 24.94 37.17
C SER A 311 -32.12 25.38 38.33
N ALA A 312 -33.34 25.87 38.06
CA ALA A 312 -34.31 26.21 39.09
C ALA A 312 -35.10 25.01 39.63
N PHE A 313 -35.12 23.91 38.88
CA PHE A 313 -35.78 22.64 39.27
C PHE A 313 -34.81 21.57 39.78
N SER A 314 -33.50 21.82 39.74
CA SER A 314 -32.45 20.96 40.32
C SER A 314 -32.09 21.44 41.72
#